data_ea7bb7e40d89b8c9c7a9455fd5a16d55
#
_entry.id   ea7bb7e40d89b8c9c7a9455fd5a16d55
#
_cell.length_a   1.000
_cell.length_b   1.000
_cell.length_c   1.000
_cell.angle_alpha   90.00
_cell.angle_beta   90.00
_cell.angle_gamma   90.00
#
_symmetry.space_group_name_H-M   'P 1'
#
loop_
_entity.id
_entity.type
_entity.pdbx_description
1 polymer ?
#
loop_
_entity_poly.entity_id
_entity_poly.type
_entity_poly.pdbx_seq_one_letter_code
_entity_poly.pdbx_strand_id
1 'polypeptide(L)'
;PIRGTLFDSEVHESGVILQANNFLNLAIEAEMAIEIGENDKIISVYPIIELHNFVFRAAKKSLSELIANNGLNKGIIISNKNWWNSPEGYNESSLLSLEVNGSVIDTGELWPMKGGPKSSINWLKTHLSSHDLKMTADNIILGGTALGLYKVQLGDCVEVKVDGKTAVQCFIKANITY
;
A
#
# COMPACT_ATOMS: atom_id res chain seq x y z
N PRO A 1 -4.58 5.59 12.79
CA PRO A 1 -4.25 5.75 11.37
C PRO A 1 -3.69 7.14 11.07
N ILE A 2 -2.96 7.26 9.97
CA ILE A 2 -2.45 8.52 9.43
C ILE A 2 -3.02 8.66 8.02
N ARG A 3 -3.41 9.89 7.63
CA ARG A 3 -3.77 10.20 6.26
C ARG A 3 -2.53 10.65 5.49
N GLY A 4 -2.26 10.04 4.36
CA GLY A 4 -1.40 10.51 3.29
C GLY A 4 -2.21 10.80 2.03
N THR A 5 -1.59 11.44 1.04
CA THR A 5 -2.16 11.66 -0.28
C THR A 5 -1.37 10.86 -1.31
N LEU A 6 -2.05 10.06 -2.09
CA LEU A 6 -1.50 9.35 -3.24
C LEU A 6 -1.73 10.19 -4.50
N PHE A 7 -0.71 10.30 -5.35
CA PHE A 7 -0.80 11.01 -6.62
C PHE A 7 -0.81 10.00 -7.79
N ASP A 8 -1.54 10.30 -8.85
CA ASP A 8 -1.66 9.43 -10.04
C ASP A 8 -0.30 9.06 -10.63
N SER A 9 0.66 9.99 -10.60
CA SER A 9 2.04 9.76 -11.08
C SER A 9 2.86 8.80 -10.21
N GLU A 10 2.35 8.41 -9.05
CA GLU A 10 2.99 7.51 -8.08
C GLU A 10 2.33 6.12 -8.07
N VAL A 11 1.41 5.86 -9.00
CA VAL A 11 0.78 4.55 -9.18
C VAL A 11 1.53 3.76 -10.26
N HIS A 12 2.00 2.59 -9.90
CA HIS A 12 2.74 1.68 -10.78
C HIS A 12 1.98 0.36 -10.95
N GLU A 13 2.25 -0.34 -12.04
CA GLU A 13 1.69 -1.67 -12.28
C GLU A 13 2.61 -2.78 -11.76
N SER A 14 2.04 -3.94 -11.43
CA SER A 14 2.78 -5.14 -11.04
C SER A 14 3.82 -5.52 -12.10
N GLY A 15 5.02 -5.88 -11.63
CA GLY A 15 6.18 -6.17 -12.47
C GLY A 15 7.10 -4.96 -12.72
N VAL A 16 6.76 -3.79 -12.17
CA VAL A 16 7.59 -2.58 -12.32
C VAL A 16 9.01 -2.79 -11.80
N ILE A 17 9.96 -2.17 -12.49
CA ILE A 17 11.34 -2.05 -12.04
C ILE A 17 11.51 -0.69 -11.37
N LEU A 18 11.69 -0.70 -10.07
CA LEU A 18 12.00 0.48 -9.29
C LEU A 18 13.50 0.77 -9.35
N GLN A 19 13.85 2.01 -9.67
CA GLN A 19 15.24 2.45 -9.71
C GLN A 19 15.68 2.82 -8.29
N ALA A 20 16.62 2.06 -7.72
CA ALA A 20 17.07 2.24 -6.33
C ALA A 20 17.51 3.67 -6.01
N ASN A 21 18.12 4.37 -6.99
CA ASN A 21 18.63 5.73 -6.83
C ASN A 21 17.51 6.79 -6.69
N ASN A 22 16.25 6.44 -6.97
CA ASN A 22 15.11 7.34 -6.78
C ASN A 22 14.65 7.41 -5.33
N PHE A 23 15.22 6.59 -4.46
CA PHE A 23 14.86 6.49 -3.04
C PHE A 23 16.10 6.66 -2.16
N LEU A 24 15.93 7.39 -1.06
CA LEU A 24 16.98 7.50 -0.03
C LEU A 24 17.02 6.24 0.83
N ASN A 25 15.86 5.77 1.26
CA ASN A 25 15.69 4.58 2.08
C ASN A 25 14.35 3.94 1.74
N LEU A 26 14.32 3.14 0.68
CA LEU A 26 13.10 2.46 0.27
C LEU A 26 12.69 1.42 1.32
N ALA A 27 11.42 1.47 1.68
CA ALA A 27 10.76 0.44 2.46
C ALA A 27 9.37 0.18 1.85
N ILE A 28 8.78 -0.94 2.20
CA ILE A 28 7.55 -1.44 1.61
C ILE A 28 6.61 -1.97 2.69
N GLU A 29 5.31 -1.88 2.39
CA GLU A 29 4.25 -2.58 3.12
C GLU A 29 3.38 -3.37 2.15
N ALA A 30 2.98 -4.57 2.56
CA ALA A 30 1.94 -5.31 1.86
C ALA A 30 0.58 -4.85 2.39
N GLU A 31 -0.33 -4.47 1.51
CA GLU A 31 -1.57 -3.82 1.89
C GLU A 31 -2.72 -4.14 0.93
N MET A 32 -3.94 -3.84 1.33
CA MET A 32 -5.12 -3.87 0.47
C MET A 32 -5.55 -2.46 0.09
N ALA A 33 -5.74 -2.21 -1.20
CA ALA A 33 -6.35 -1.00 -1.71
C ALA A 33 -7.87 -1.17 -1.86
N ILE A 34 -8.57 -0.04 -1.82
CA ILE A 34 -10.02 0.08 -1.96
C ILE A 34 -10.31 1.10 -3.05
N GLU A 35 -11.00 0.72 -4.10
CA GLU A 35 -11.52 1.62 -5.11
C GLU A 35 -12.94 2.02 -4.75
N ILE A 36 -13.21 3.31 -4.71
CA ILE A 36 -14.55 3.84 -4.40
C ILE A 36 -15.18 4.50 -5.62
N GLY A 37 -16.48 4.39 -5.71
CA GLY A 37 -17.32 5.04 -6.71
C GLY A 37 -18.24 6.08 -6.10
N GLU A 38 -19.30 6.38 -6.82
CA GLU A 38 -20.30 7.33 -6.37
C GLU A 38 -20.90 6.94 -5.01
N ASN A 39 -21.20 7.97 -4.21
CA ASN A 39 -21.76 7.83 -2.86
C ASN A 39 -20.91 6.96 -1.90
N ASP A 40 -19.60 7.02 -2.04
CA ASP A 40 -18.63 6.27 -1.23
C ASP A 40 -18.83 4.73 -1.33
N LYS A 41 -19.43 4.24 -2.40
CA LYS A 41 -19.61 2.81 -2.63
C LYS A 41 -18.25 2.17 -2.94
N ILE A 42 -17.91 1.11 -2.23
CA ILE A 42 -16.73 0.29 -2.58
C ILE A 42 -17.04 -0.45 -3.88
N ILE A 43 -16.23 -0.21 -4.91
CA ILE A 43 -16.33 -0.88 -6.22
C ILE A 43 -15.51 -2.15 -6.20
N SER A 44 -14.25 -2.03 -5.79
CA SER A 44 -13.32 -3.15 -5.73
C SER A 44 -12.32 -3.00 -4.59
N VAL A 45 -11.74 -4.13 -4.20
CA VAL A 45 -10.59 -4.21 -3.30
C VAL A 45 -9.54 -5.13 -3.91
N TYR A 46 -8.26 -4.83 -3.70
CA TYR A 46 -7.17 -5.59 -4.30
C TYR A 46 -5.85 -5.40 -3.55
N PRO A 47 -4.95 -6.40 -3.57
CA PRO A 47 -3.65 -6.30 -2.92
C PRO A 47 -2.71 -5.36 -3.69
N ILE A 48 -1.87 -4.66 -2.92
CA ILE A 48 -0.87 -3.72 -3.41
C ILE A 48 0.45 -3.88 -2.64
N ILE A 49 1.49 -3.23 -3.17
CA ILE A 49 2.69 -2.89 -2.40
C ILE A 49 2.66 -1.37 -2.21
N GLU A 50 2.63 -0.88 -0.95
CA GLU A 50 2.87 0.52 -0.67
C GLU A 50 4.37 0.79 -0.58
N LEU A 51 4.81 1.88 -1.22
CA LEU A 51 6.19 2.33 -1.23
C LEU A 51 6.38 3.46 -0.22
N HIS A 52 7.40 3.32 0.62
CA HIS A 52 7.79 4.34 1.58
C HIS A 52 9.22 4.80 1.32
N ASN A 53 9.46 6.10 1.47
CA ASN A 53 10.80 6.65 1.36
C ASN A 53 11.18 7.42 2.63
N PHE A 54 12.08 6.85 3.40
CA PHE A 54 12.53 7.43 4.67
C PHE A 54 13.55 8.53 4.43
N VAL A 55 13.09 9.77 4.41
CA VAL A 55 13.94 10.96 4.21
C VAL A 55 14.38 11.62 5.52
N PHE A 56 14.02 11.07 6.67
CA PHE A 56 14.36 11.63 7.98
C PHE A 56 15.78 11.31 8.44
N ARG A 57 16.37 12.25 9.13
CA ARG A 57 17.67 12.08 9.81
C ARG A 57 17.53 11.57 11.24
N ALA A 58 16.38 11.80 11.90
CA ALA A 58 16.14 11.36 13.27
C ALA A 58 15.92 9.85 13.37
N ALA A 59 16.50 9.23 14.39
CA ALA A 59 16.35 7.79 14.66
C ALA A 59 14.92 7.41 15.07
N LYS A 60 14.18 8.32 15.69
CA LYS A 60 12.77 8.15 16.05
C LYS A 60 11.96 9.25 15.37
N LYS A 61 10.84 8.86 14.78
CA LYS A 61 9.92 9.77 14.10
C LYS A 61 8.78 10.13 15.05
N SER A 62 8.45 11.39 15.13
CA SER A 62 7.23 11.86 15.77
C SER A 62 6.03 11.69 14.84
N LEU A 63 4.84 11.66 15.40
CA LEU A 63 3.60 11.67 14.61
C LEU A 63 3.52 12.89 13.69
N SER A 64 3.95 14.06 14.19
CA SER A 64 3.97 15.30 13.41
C SER A 64 4.87 15.22 12.19
N GLU A 65 6.06 14.59 12.33
CA GLU A 65 6.97 14.37 11.20
C GLU A 65 6.39 13.41 10.17
N LEU A 66 5.73 12.35 10.61
CA LEU A 66 5.05 11.42 9.71
C LEU A 66 3.94 12.11 8.91
N ILE A 67 3.11 12.91 9.59
CA ILE A 67 2.05 13.69 8.92
C ILE A 67 2.64 14.70 7.93
N ALA A 68 3.66 15.46 8.36
CA ALA A 68 4.31 16.47 7.52
C ALA A 68 4.98 15.89 6.27
N ASN A 69 5.35 14.62 6.32
CA ASN A 69 5.95 13.89 5.21
C ASN A 69 4.98 12.90 4.57
N ASN A 70 3.70 13.23 4.52
CA ASN A 70 2.68 12.48 3.80
C ASN A 70 2.59 10.99 4.22
N GLY A 71 2.79 10.67 5.49
CA GLY A 71 2.85 9.29 5.98
C GLY A 71 4.05 8.50 5.48
N LEU A 72 5.05 9.15 4.88
CA LEU A 72 6.19 8.57 4.15
C LEU A 72 5.81 7.94 2.81
N ASN A 73 4.54 7.99 2.40
CA ASN A 73 4.11 7.41 1.13
C ASN A 73 4.91 7.98 -0.04
N LYS A 74 5.32 7.10 -0.93
CA LYS A 74 6.06 7.40 -2.17
C LYS A 74 5.44 6.68 -3.37
N GLY A 75 4.20 6.27 -3.24
CA GLY A 75 3.44 5.61 -4.28
C GLY A 75 3.05 4.18 -3.93
N ILE A 76 2.43 3.55 -4.90
CA ILE A 76 1.95 2.17 -4.79
C ILE A 76 2.24 1.38 -6.05
N ILE A 77 2.23 0.06 -5.90
CA ILE A 77 2.22 -0.87 -7.02
C ILE A 77 0.94 -1.67 -6.92
N ILE A 78 0.08 -1.56 -7.93
CA ILE A 78 -1.21 -2.23 -7.97
C ILE A 78 -1.11 -3.62 -8.59
N SER A 79 -1.91 -4.53 -8.11
CA SER A 79 -2.06 -5.86 -8.70
C SER A 79 -2.77 -5.82 -10.04
N ASN A 80 -2.62 -6.89 -10.84
CA ASN A 80 -3.37 -7.04 -12.08
C ASN A 80 -4.88 -7.13 -11.80
N LYS A 81 -5.70 -6.74 -12.76
CA LYS A 81 -7.17 -6.68 -12.64
C LYS A 81 -7.86 -7.99 -12.24
N ASN A 82 -7.24 -9.15 -12.47
CA ASN A 82 -7.76 -10.45 -12.03
C ASN A 82 -7.78 -10.63 -10.50
N TRP A 83 -7.09 -9.75 -9.76
CA TRP A 83 -7.10 -9.67 -8.29
C TRP A 83 -8.10 -8.66 -7.74
N TRP A 84 -8.78 -7.90 -8.60
CA TRP A 84 -9.74 -6.88 -8.20
C TRP A 84 -11.11 -7.56 -7.99
N ASN A 85 -11.57 -7.57 -6.78
CA ASN A 85 -12.80 -8.23 -6.38
C ASN A 85 -13.71 -7.28 -5.59
N SER A 86 -15.00 -7.62 -5.49
CA SER A 86 -15.85 -7.01 -4.47
C SER A 86 -15.27 -7.31 -3.07
N PRO A 87 -15.62 -6.53 -2.04
CA PRO A 87 -15.15 -6.81 -0.67
C PRO A 87 -15.44 -8.24 -0.20
N GLU A 88 -16.53 -8.82 -0.66
CA GLU A 88 -16.97 -10.18 -0.35
C GLU A 88 -16.24 -11.26 -1.19
N GLY A 89 -15.49 -10.85 -2.21
CA GLY A 89 -14.73 -11.74 -3.09
C GLY A 89 -13.48 -12.34 -2.44
N TYR A 90 -13.05 -11.78 -1.30
CA TYR A 90 -11.99 -12.36 -0.48
C TYR A 90 -12.59 -13.04 0.74
N ASN A 91 -12.05 -14.20 1.09
CA ASN A 91 -12.46 -14.92 2.30
C ASN A 91 -11.99 -14.13 3.54
N GLU A 92 -12.80 -14.10 4.59
CA GLU A 92 -12.41 -13.46 5.87
C GLU A 92 -11.16 -14.10 6.50
N SER A 93 -10.89 -15.36 6.18
CA SER A 93 -9.68 -16.07 6.65
C SER A 93 -8.50 -15.99 5.68
N SER A 94 -8.63 -15.30 4.55
CA SER A 94 -7.51 -15.11 3.62
C SER A 94 -6.38 -14.33 4.27
N LEU A 95 -5.15 -14.75 3.97
CA LEU A 95 -3.95 -14.13 4.51
C LEU A 95 -3.18 -13.41 3.41
N LEU A 96 -2.70 -12.23 3.79
CA LEU A 96 -1.73 -11.46 3.04
C LEU A 96 -0.33 -11.86 3.50
N SER A 97 0.59 -12.10 2.57
CA SER A 97 2.00 -12.33 2.89
C SER A 97 2.91 -11.47 2.04
N LEU A 98 4.00 -11.05 2.65
CA LEU A 98 5.10 -10.34 2.01
C LEU A 98 6.28 -11.28 1.86
N GLU A 99 6.79 -11.41 0.65
CA GLU A 99 8.01 -12.16 0.37
C GLU A 99 9.08 -11.26 -0.25
N VAL A 100 10.31 -11.51 0.12
CA VAL A 100 11.50 -10.89 -0.50
C VAL A 100 12.46 -11.99 -0.91
N ASN A 101 12.81 -12.02 -2.19
CA ASN A 101 13.70 -13.04 -2.78
C ASN A 101 13.23 -14.48 -2.53
N GLY A 102 11.92 -14.71 -2.55
CA GLY A 102 11.31 -16.02 -2.33
C GLY A 102 11.23 -16.46 -0.86
N SER A 103 11.62 -15.60 0.08
CA SER A 103 11.49 -15.86 1.52
C SER A 103 10.34 -15.06 2.11
N VAL A 104 9.44 -15.72 2.83
CA VAL A 104 8.36 -15.06 3.57
C VAL A 104 8.94 -14.21 4.68
N ILE A 105 8.65 -12.92 4.66
CA ILE A 105 9.10 -11.94 5.65
C ILE A 105 8.02 -11.73 6.70
N ASP A 106 6.76 -11.67 6.28
CA ASP A 106 5.63 -11.46 7.17
C ASP A 106 4.34 -12.04 6.58
N THR A 107 3.37 -12.32 7.46
CA THR A 107 2.04 -12.81 7.08
C THR A 107 1.02 -12.33 8.10
N GLY A 108 -0.13 -11.86 7.63
CA GLY A 108 -1.20 -11.36 8.49
C GLY A 108 -2.55 -11.34 7.78
N GLU A 109 -3.54 -10.80 8.47
CA GLU A 109 -4.87 -10.60 7.93
C GLU A 109 -4.84 -9.58 6.77
N LEU A 110 -5.85 -9.62 5.89
CA LEU A 110 -5.97 -8.65 4.79
C LEU A 110 -6.15 -7.21 5.29
N TRP A 111 -6.80 -7.04 6.45
CA TRP A 111 -7.20 -5.73 6.95
C TRP A 111 -6.72 -5.50 8.40
N PRO A 112 -6.15 -4.33 8.71
CA PRO A 112 -5.68 -4.02 10.07
C PRO A 112 -6.83 -3.69 11.02
N MET A 113 -8.00 -3.33 10.49
CA MET A 113 -9.15 -2.88 11.27
C MET A 113 -10.27 -3.93 11.24
N LYS A 114 -10.81 -4.25 12.40
CA LYS A 114 -12.02 -5.07 12.50
C LYS A 114 -13.17 -4.41 11.70
N GLY A 115 -13.82 -5.18 10.83
CA GLY A 115 -14.83 -4.69 9.90
C GLY A 115 -14.27 -4.35 8.51
N GLY A 116 -12.97 -4.60 8.30
CA GLY A 116 -12.32 -4.57 7.00
C GLY A 116 -12.39 -3.22 6.27
N PRO A 117 -12.59 -3.22 4.94
CA PRO A 117 -12.52 -2.01 4.13
C PRO A 117 -13.54 -0.94 4.54
N LYS A 118 -14.71 -1.34 5.03
CA LYS A 118 -15.74 -0.39 5.50
C LYS A 118 -15.24 0.45 6.69
N SER A 119 -14.47 -0.14 7.58
CA SER A 119 -13.92 0.57 8.75
C SER A 119 -12.86 1.59 8.33
N SER A 120 -11.98 1.24 7.39
CA SER A 120 -10.99 2.18 6.83
C SER A 120 -11.67 3.35 6.12
N ILE A 121 -12.68 3.11 5.30
CA ILE A 121 -13.47 4.15 4.62
C ILE A 121 -14.17 5.06 5.64
N ASN A 122 -14.84 4.51 6.64
CA ASN A 122 -15.56 5.31 7.65
C ASN A 122 -14.60 6.19 8.44
N TRP A 123 -13.44 5.66 8.82
CA TRP A 123 -12.41 6.45 9.50
C TRP A 123 -11.95 7.62 8.62
N LEU A 124 -11.58 7.33 7.36
CA LEU A 124 -11.10 8.35 6.43
C LEU A 124 -12.16 9.42 6.16
N LYS A 125 -13.41 9.01 5.94
CA LYS A 125 -14.55 9.91 5.73
C LYS A 125 -14.73 10.87 6.90
N THR A 126 -14.72 10.34 8.14
CA THR A 126 -14.83 11.15 9.36
C THR A 126 -13.66 12.13 9.46
N HIS A 127 -12.44 11.64 9.20
CA HIS A 127 -11.25 12.48 9.25
C HIS A 127 -11.28 13.59 8.19
N LEU A 128 -11.61 13.28 6.94
CA LEU A 128 -11.71 14.27 5.86
C LEU A 128 -12.77 15.33 6.16
N SER A 129 -13.95 14.91 6.65
CA SER A 129 -15.03 15.82 7.01
C SER A 129 -14.64 16.82 8.11
N SER A 130 -13.78 16.42 9.05
CA SER A 130 -13.26 17.33 10.09
C SER A 130 -12.30 18.41 9.55
N HIS A 131 -11.93 18.32 8.28
CA HIS A 131 -11.05 19.26 7.57
C HIS A 131 -11.72 19.88 6.34
N ASP A 132 -13.06 19.82 6.25
CA ASP A 132 -13.83 20.30 5.10
C ASP A 132 -13.44 19.65 3.76
N LEU A 133 -12.92 18.43 3.82
CA LEU A 133 -12.53 17.62 2.66
C LEU A 133 -13.52 16.46 2.46
N LYS A 134 -13.54 15.92 1.25
CA LYS A 134 -14.39 14.80 0.86
C LYS A 134 -13.60 13.78 0.04
N MET A 135 -14.02 12.52 0.11
CA MET A 135 -13.66 11.53 -0.88
C MET A 135 -14.40 11.83 -2.19
N THR A 136 -13.81 11.47 -3.29
CA THR A 136 -14.44 11.54 -4.63
C THR A 136 -14.49 10.15 -5.25
N ALA A 137 -15.42 9.94 -6.16
CA ALA A 137 -15.43 8.73 -6.99
C ALA A 137 -14.07 8.55 -7.68
N ASP A 138 -13.71 7.31 -7.94
CA ASP A 138 -12.43 6.89 -8.54
C ASP A 138 -11.18 7.10 -7.66
N ASN A 139 -11.34 7.52 -6.40
CA ASN A 139 -10.22 7.51 -5.48
C ASN A 139 -9.80 6.07 -5.15
N ILE A 140 -8.49 5.85 -5.14
CA ILE A 140 -7.86 4.66 -4.55
C ILE A 140 -7.52 5.00 -3.10
N ILE A 141 -8.01 4.19 -2.17
CA ILE A 141 -7.78 4.36 -0.74
C ILE A 141 -6.97 3.19 -0.23
N LEU A 142 -5.89 3.48 0.46
CA LEU A 142 -5.09 2.47 1.13
C LEU A 142 -5.75 2.16 2.46
N GLY A 143 -6.02 0.88 2.70
CA GLY A 143 -6.78 0.41 3.86
C GLY A 143 -5.97 0.35 5.15
N GLY A 144 -4.66 0.52 5.06
CA GLY A 144 -3.71 0.25 6.11
C GLY A 144 -3.26 -1.22 6.09
N THR A 145 -2.11 -1.51 6.68
CA THR A 145 -1.57 -2.87 6.74
C THR A 145 -1.74 -3.51 8.12
N ALA A 146 -1.95 -4.83 8.15
CA ALA A 146 -1.82 -5.66 9.34
C ALA A 146 -0.39 -6.20 9.52
N LEU A 147 0.47 -6.01 8.50
CA LEU A 147 1.85 -6.44 8.47
C LEU A 147 2.79 -5.30 8.88
N GLY A 148 4.09 -5.60 8.93
CA GLY A 148 5.12 -4.60 9.22
C GLY A 148 5.61 -3.85 7.99
N LEU A 149 6.41 -2.81 8.25
CA LEU A 149 7.15 -2.04 7.27
C LEU A 149 8.57 -2.59 7.14
N TYR A 150 8.98 -2.96 5.94
CA TYR A 150 10.24 -3.66 5.68
C TYR A 150 11.12 -2.91 4.70
N LYS A 151 12.39 -2.73 5.07
CA LYS A 151 13.38 -2.16 4.17
C LYS A 151 13.71 -3.15 3.07
N VAL A 152 13.89 -2.64 1.87
CA VAL A 152 14.37 -3.38 0.71
C VAL A 152 15.59 -2.70 0.12
N GLN A 153 16.37 -3.45 -0.64
CA GLN A 153 17.65 -3.02 -1.19
C GLN A 153 17.80 -3.37 -2.66
N LEU A 154 18.85 -2.85 -3.24
CA LEU A 154 19.22 -3.16 -4.62
C LEU A 154 19.36 -4.68 -4.82
N GLY A 155 18.72 -5.19 -5.86
CA GLY A 155 18.69 -6.61 -6.24
C GLY A 155 17.48 -7.36 -5.73
N ASP A 156 16.70 -6.79 -4.79
CA ASP A 156 15.54 -7.47 -4.24
C ASP A 156 14.40 -7.63 -5.27
N CYS A 157 13.77 -8.79 -5.20
CA CYS A 157 12.47 -9.08 -5.80
C CYS A 157 11.45 -9.15 -4.65
N VAL A 158 10.42 -8.33 -4.75
CA VAL A 158 9.36 -8.23 -3.73
C VAL A 158 8.07 -8.79 -4.30
N GLU A 159 7.40 -9.63 -3.55
CA GLU A 159 6.10 -10.19 -3.88
C GLU A 159 5.12 -10.05 -2.72
N VAL A 160 3.91 -9.63 -3.03
CA VAL A 160 2.77 -9.73 -2.12
C VAL A 160 1.86 -10.84 -2.62
N LYS A 161 1.51 -11.74 -1.72
CA LYS A 161 0.68 -12.90 -2.02
C LYS A 161 -0.60 -12.91 -1.19
N VAL A 162 -1.66 -13.43 -1.78
CA VAL A 162 -2.90 -13.77 -1.08
C VAL A 162 -3.04 -15.28 -1.11
N ASP A 163 -3.15 -15.90 0.05
CA ASP A 163 -3.26 -17.36 0.20
C ASP A 163 -2.18 -18.12 -0.59
N GLY A 164 -0.95 -17.60 -0.54
CA GLY A 164 0.23 -18.19 -1.19
C GLY A 164 0.34 -17.96 -2.71
N LYS A 165 -0.60 -17.23 -3.32
CA LYS A 165 -0.56 -16.89 -4.76
C LYS A 165 -0.09 -15.47 -4.96
N THR A 166 0.94 -15.26 -5.80
CA THR A 166 1.48 -13.93 -6.11
C THR A 166 0.44 -13.04 -6.77
N ALA A 167 0.13 -11.93 -6.13
CA ALA A 167 -0.85 -10.94 -6.59
C ALA A 167 -0.18 -9.71 -7.19
N VAL A 168 0.90 -9.23 -6.59
CA VAL A 168 1.66 -8.07 -7.04
C VAL A 168 3.14 -8.29 -6.76
N GLN A 169 4.00 -7.77 -7.65
CA GLN A 169 5.45 -7.90 -7.52
C GLN A 169 6.19 -6.67 -8.06
N CYS A 170 7.41 -6.46 -7.58
CA CYS A 170 8.33 -5.49 -8.17
C CYS A 170 9.80 -5.93 -8.01
N PHE A 171 10.67 -5.23 -8.73
CA PHE A 171 12.10 -5.50 -8.75
C PHE A 171 12.87 -4.22 -8.45
N ILE A 172 13.84 -4.27 -7.54
CA ILE A 172 14.68 -3.13 -7.18
C ILE A 172 16.00 -3.23 -7.96
N LYS A 173 16.23 -2.33 -8.91
CA LYS A 173 17.42 -2.37 -9.76
C LYS A 173 18.24 -1.08 -9.70
N ALA A 174 19.52 -1.15 -10.06
CA ALA A 174 20.34 0.03 -10.32
C ALA A 174 19.88 0.73 -11.60
N ASN A 175 20.11 2.04 -11.70
CA ASN A 175 19.94 2.72 -12.98
C ASN A 175 20.89 2.10 -14.01
N ILE A 176 20.35 1.73 -15.15
CA ILE A 176 21.17 1.41 -16.29
C ILE A 176 21.63 2.76 -16.85
N THR A 177 22.87 3.15 -16.57
CA THR A 177 23.52 4.28 -17.25
C THR A 177 23.93 3.77 -18.64
N TYR A 178 23.27 4.25 -19.69
CA TYR A 178 23.71 4.09 -21.08
C TYR A 178 24.76 5.12 -21.41
#